data_52b40859eb138e91afd0a68bd2f65b26
#
_entry.id   52b40859eb138e91afd0a68bd2f65b26
#
_cell.length_a   1.000
_cell.length_b   1.000
_cell.length_c   1.000
_cell.angle_alpha   90.00
_cell.angle_beta   90.00
_cell.angle_gamma   90.00
#
_symmetry.space_group_name_H-M   'P 1'
#
loop_
_entity.id
_entity.type
_entity.pdbx_description
1 polymer ?
#
loop_
_entity_poly.entity_id
_entity_poly.type
_entity_poly.pdbx_seq_one_letter_code
_entity_poly.pdbx_strand_id
1 'polypeptide(L)'
;MVVDLDVLRHDAPFQLATCLKAVARDTPIEVVLSDVDFCPNRVVPVVGIADEYFSRGYDIRFKVSPYSRGEKALAGFNAHALRAEGAFASAFGRVWRFDNAREQTNLVNAMVLDLDKSGNLAKGVKQCFEWCLNEVTDNVLNHSSPNGLAHGYVMVQYVPPEDRLKICVFDTGIGLKESFAGSKYTPKTASDAIRLAVGKGVTNGKGQGNGLWGLHELVKISKRGKLHIRSDGAEYLFDPSQSIESTRPTRQFPGFEGTTTVDFQMICSDETSLRDIFGSDYVSVDLWQEAHELSDGTLRLSVSELADGFGSRESASKVRHVVENAIDNDRKYVMLDFQGVDRCSSSFIDELLAKLIVKYGVVNYTNFFKAIHLAGIVKGLANLSVSQRLKDDAG
;
A
#
# COMPACT_ATOMS: atom_id res chain seq x y z
N MET A 1 -0.32 10.92 31.87
CA MET A 1 -0.24 12.20 31.11
C MET A 1 -1.12 12.08 29.87
N VAL A 2 -1.86 13.10 29.51
CA VAL A 2 -2.65 13.12 28.26
C VAL A 2 -1.90 13.98 27.26
N VAL A 3 -1.65 13.42 26.09
CA VAL A 3 -1.06 14.12 24.93
C VAL A 3 -2.13 14.19 23.85
N ASP A 4 -2.74 15.36 23.70
CA ASP A 4 -3.73 15.61 22.66
C ASP A 4 -3.01 16.06 21.37
N LEU A 5 -3.02 15.20 20.38
CA LEU A 5 -2.40 15.47 19.10
C LEU A 5 -3.49 15.84 18.08
N ASP A 6 -3.48 17.07 17.66
CA ASP A 6 -4.19 17.44 16.45
C ASP A 6 -3.44 16.86 15.23
N VAL A 7 -3.89 15.69 14.78
CA VAL A 7 -3.25 14.95 13.68
C VAL A 7 -3.28 15.74 12.36
N LEU A 8 -4.08 16.81 12.28
CA LEU A 8 -4.07 17.77 11.19
C LEU A 8 -2.81 18.63 11.15
N ARG A 9 -2.14 18.79 12.30
CA ARG A 9 -0.91 19.57 12.36
C ARG A 9 0.27 18.74 11.86
N HIS A 10 1.03 19.31 10.94
CA HIS A 10 2.24 18.70 10.40
C HIS A 10 3.31 18.41 11.46
N ASP A 11 3.20 18.99 12.65
CA ASP A 11 4.14 18.86 13.74
C ASP A 11 3.72 17.83 14.81
N ALA A 12 2.57 17.12 14.63
CA ALA A 12 2.09 16.12 15.58
C ALA A 12 3.15 15.05 15.95
N PRO A 13 3.89 14.43 15.01
CA PRO A 13 4.96 13.50 15.37
C PRO A 13 6.08 14.14 16.19
N PHE A 14 6.42 15.40 15.89
CA PHE A 14 7.42 16.16 16.65
C PHE A 14 6.95 16.48 18.07
N GLN A 15 5.69 16.88 18.22
CA GLN A 15 5.09 17.14 19.54
C GLN A 15 5.08 15.87 20.38
N LEU A 16 4.65 14.73 19.81
CA LEU A 16 4.67 13.44 20.51
C LEU A 16 6.09 13.08 20.96
N ALA A 17 7.07 13.10 20.06
CA ALA A 17 8.44 12.77 20.38
C ALA A 17 9.02 13.69 21.45
N THR A 18 8.69 14.99 21.44
CA THR A 18 9.11 15.96 22.46
C THR A 18 8.50 15.62 23.83
N CYS A 19 7.21 15.33 23.88
CA CYS A 19 6.52 14.93 25.11
C CYS A 19 7.10 13.64 25.68
N LEU A 20 7.26 12.60 24.84
CA LEU A 20 7.76 11.30 25.26
C LEU A 20 9.20 11.36 25.76
N LYS A 21 10.06 12.18 25.15
CA LYS A 21 11.44 12.39 25.62
C LYS A 21 11.50 13.02 27.03
N ALA A 22 10.50 13.81 27.40
CA ALA A 22 10.47 14.53 28.69
C ALA A 22 9.79 13.74 29.83
N VAL A 23 9.10 12.63 29.52
CA VAL A 23 8.28 11.89 30.49
C VAL A 23 9.06 10.77 31.16
N ALA A 24 8.83 10.58 32.46
CA ALA A 24 9.35 9.43 33.19
C ALA A 24 8.67 8.12 32.71
N ARG A 25 9.45 7.03 32.70
CA ARG A 25 9.03 5.73 32.13
C ARG A 25 7.77 5.16 32.78
N ASP A 26 7.59 5.41 34.07
CA ASP A 26 6.46 4.87 34.85
C ASP A 26 5.17 5.71 34.74
N THR A 27 5.19 6.77 33.93
CA THR A 27 4.03 7.62 33.75
C THR A 27 3.13 7.07 32.64
N PRO A 28 1.88 6.67 32.93
CA PRO A 28 0.93 6.29 31.87
C PRO A 28 0.67 7.46 30.92
N ILE A 29 0.72 7.19 29.62
CA ILE A 29 0.55 8.19 28.57
C ILE A 29 -0.66 7.81 27.72
N GLU A 30 -1.65 8.71 27.67
CA GLU A 30 -2.78 8.62 26.76
C GLU A 30 -2.55 9.56 25.58
N VAL A 31 -2.42 9.02 24.38
CA VAL A 31 -2.29 9.78 23.13
C VAL A 31 -3.67 9.90 22.51
N VAL A 32 -4.25 11.08 22.55
CA VAL A 32 -5.56 11.37 21.96
C VAL A 32 -5.36 11.78 20.50
N LEU A 33 -5.93 11.01 19.59
CA LEU A 33 -5.95 11.33 18.16
C LEU A 33 -7.36 11.86 17.84
N SER A 34 -7.45 13.14 17.53
CA SER A 34 -8.70 13.75 17.09
C SER A 34 -9.13 13.23 15.73
N ASP A 35 -10.44 13.14 15.54
CA ASP A 35 -11.11 12.37 14.47
C ASP A 35 -11.05 12.99 13.06
N VAL A 36 -10.04 13.76 12.75
CA VAL A 36 -9.97 14.49 11.49
C VAL A 36 -8.87 13.91 10.60
N ASP A 37 -9.22 13.65 9.37
CA ASP A 37 -8.38 13.23 8.23
C ASP A 37 -7.10 12.45 8.59
N PHE A 38 -7.25 11.17 8.84
CA PHE A 38 -6.14 10.24 8.96
C PHE A 38 -5.41 10.11 7.63
N CYS A 39 -4.48 11.02 7.37
CA CYS A 39 -3.57 10.92 6.24
C CYS A 39 -2.35 10.08 6.65
N PRO A 40 -1.89 9.15 5.80
CA PRO A 40 -0.77 8.27 6.12
C PRO A 40 0.48 9.01 6.63
N ASN A 41 0.88 10.09 5.98
CA ASN A 41 2.07 10.87 6.32
C ASN A 41 2.04 11.56 7.69
N ARG A 42 0.86 11.60 8.34
CA ARG A 42 0.69 12.16 9.68
C ARG A 42 0.61 11.05 10.73
N VAL A 43 -0.16 10.02 10.43
CA VAL A 43 -0.46 8.94 11.36
C VAL A 43 0.71 7.97 11.50
N VAL A 44 1.35 7.60 10.40
CA VAL A 44 2.42 6.56 10.42
C VAL A 44 3.59 6.95 11.30
N PRO A 45 4.16 8.18 11.22
CA PRO A 45 5.24 8.57 12.13
C PRO A 45 4.79 8.67 13.60
N VAL A 46 3.54 9.11 13.87
CA VAL A 46 3.00 9.16 15.24
C VAL A 46 2.93 7.75 15.83
N VAL A 47 2.38 6.81 15.08
CA VAL A 47 2.25 5.42 15.51
C VAL A 47 3.64 4.78 15.71
N GLY A 48 4.56 4.96 14.75
CA GLY A 48 5.91 4.41 14.84
C GLY A 48 6.69 4.93 16.05
N ILE A 49 6.63 6.24 16.33
CA ILE A 49 7.27 6.85 17.51
C ILE A 49 6.66 6.28 18.81
N ALA A 50 5.34 6.15 18.87
CA ALA A 50 4.67 5.60 20.05
C ALA A 50 5.02 4.12 20.29
N ASP A 51 5.08 3.31 19.22
CA ASP A 51 5.44 1.89 19.29
C ASP A 51 6.88 1.68 19.77
N GLU A 52 7.80 2.50 19.32
CA GLU A 52 9.18 2.46 19.78
C GLU A 52 9.30 2.76 21.28
N TYR A 53 8.55 3.74 21.79
CA TYR A 53 8.53 4.00 23.23
C TYR A 53 7.83 2.88 24.01
N PHE A 54 6.73 2.33 23.45
CA PHE A 54 6.08 1.16 24.03
C PHE A 54 7.02 -0.03 24.12
N SER A 55 7.80 -0.30 23.07
CA SER A 55 8.84 -1.36 23.04
C SER A 55 9.95 -1.13 24.07
N ARG A 56 10.21 0.13 24.44
CA ARG A 56 11.15 0.50 25.52
C ARG A 56 10.52 0.42 26.92
N GLY A 57 9.27 -0.03 27.05
CA GLY A 57 8.53 -0.26 28.29
C GLY A 57 7.80 0.94 28.85
N TYR A 58 7.45 1.94 28.02
CA TYR A 58 6.52 3.01 28.39
C TYR A 58 5.08 2.51 28.28
N ASP A 59 4.19 2.87 29.21
CA ASP A 59 2.75 2.59 29.13
C ASP A 59 2.07 3.64 28.24
N ILE A 60 1.95 3.36 26.94
CA ILE A 60 1.34 4.24 25.95
C ILE A 60 0.05 3.62 25.45
N ARG A 61 -1.02 4.40 25.45
CA ARG A 61 -2.33 4.01 24.95
C ARG A 61 -2.88 5.06 24.00
N PHE A 62 -3.44 4.62 22.90
CA PHE A 62 -4.15 5.49 21.98
C PHE A 62 -5.62 5.59 22.37
N LYS A 63 -6.15 6.81 22.36
CA LYS A 63 -7.58 7.09 22.48
C LYS A 63 -8.08 7.70 21.18
N VAL A 64 -9.03 7.00 20.56
CA VAL A 64 -9.67 7.38 19.30
C VAL A 64 -11.19 7.28 19.46
N SER A 65 -11.94 8.01 18.65
CA SER A 65 -13.40 7.87 18.63
C SER A 65 -13.82 6.51 18.07
N PRO A 66 -14.83 5.84 18.65
CA PRO A 66 -15.37 4.59 18.12
C PRO A 66 -15.84 4.75 16.67
N TYR A 67 -15.64 3.71 15.85
CA TYR A 67 -16.01 3.66 14.42
C TYR A 67 -15.34 4.72 13.54
N SER A 68 -14.31 5.39 14.04
CA SER A 68 -13.55 6.39 13.30
C SER A 68 -12.55 5.75 12.34
N ARG A 69 -12.04 6.56 11.40
CA ARG A 69 -10.89 6.16 10.58
C ARG A 69 -9.65 5.90 11.45
N GLY A 70 -9.53 6.59 12.57
CA GLY A 70 -8.49 6.39 13.54
C GLY A 70 -8.52 5.03 14.20
N GLU A 71 -9.69 4.56 14.62
CA GLU A 71 -9.84 3.21 15.14
C GLU A 71 -9.43 2.16 14.10
N LYS A 72 -9.86 2.34 12.85
CA LYS A 72 -9.44 1.47 11.74
C LYS A 72 -7.92 1.52 11.54
N ALA A 73 -7.33 2.72 11.54
CA ALA A 73 -5.89 2.89 11.32
C ALA A 73 -5.05 2.20 12.40
N LEU A 74 -5.51 2.21 13.65
CA LEU A 74 -4.83 1.60 14.79
C LEU A 74 -5.18 0.13 15.01
N ALA A 75 -6.18 -0.41 14.34
CA ALA A 75 -6.65 -1.79 14.52
C ALA A 75 -5.61 -2.88 14.26
N GLY A 76 -4.52 -2.55 13.56
CA GLY A 76 -3.40 -3.46 13.32
C GLY A 76 -2.18 -3.23 14.22
N PHE A 77 -2.16 -2.14 14.96
CA PHE A 77 -0.98 -1.66 15.68
C PHE A 77 -0.49 -2.60 16.79
N ASN A 78 -1.38 -3.12 17.64
CA ASN A 78 -1.04 -4.03 18.74
C ASN A 78 -1.03 -5.52 18.35
N ALA A 79 -1.46 -5.81 17.14
CA ALA A 79 -1.35 -7.15 16.63
C ALA A 79 -0.07 -7.17 15.80
N HIS A 80 0.96 -7.88 16.14
CA HIS A 80 2.01 -8.34 15.23
C HIS A 80 1.38 -9.12 14.05
N ALA A 81 0.54 -8.43 13.29
CA ALA A 81 -0.83 -8.76 12.97
C ALA A 81 -1.01 -9.40 11.62
N LEU A 82 0.01 -9.55 10.82
CA LEU A 82 -0.06 -10.45 9.67
C LEU A 82 0.26 -11.91 10.06
N ARG A 83 0.29 -12.20 11.35
CA ARG A 83 0.42 -13.58 11.86
C ARG A 83 -0.89 -14.36 11.82
N ALA A 84 -2.02 -13.69 11.70
CA ALA A 84 -3.32 -14.35 11.53
C ALA A 84 -3.64 -14.43 10.04
N GLU A 85 -3.31 -15.55 9.42
CA GLU A 85 -3.82 -15.93 8.12
C GLU A 85 -5.34 -15.70 8.09
N GLY A 86 -5.81 -14.78 7.24
CA GLY A 86 -7.24 -14.64 6.90
C GLY A 86 -8.09 -13.66 7.70
N ALA A 87 -7.55 -12.85 8.61
CA ALA A 87 -8.40 -12.11 9.55
C ALA A 87 -8.78 -10.67 9.15
N PHE A 88 -8.29 -10.11 8.03
CA PHE A 88 -8.55 -8.70 7.71
C PHE A 88 -9.26 -8.51 6.39
N ALA A 89 -10.43 -7.86 6.47
CA ALA A 89 -11.20 -7.49 5.28
C ALA A 89 -10.47 -6.53 4.32
N SER A 90 -9.46 -5.78 4.79
CA SER A 90 -8.63 -4.87 3.98
C SER A 90 -7.34 -4.48 4.70
N ALA A 91 -6.22 -4.43 3.97
CA ALA A 91 -4.94 -3.90 4.44
C ALA A 91 -4.91 -2.36 4.37
N PHE A 92 -5.74 -1.74 3.52
CA PHE A 92 -5.78 -0.29 3.36
C PHE A 92 -6.39 0.43 4.56
N GLY A 93 -5.87 1.61 4.84
CA GLY A 93 -6.35 2.47 5.92
C GLY A 93 -5.91 2.03 7.32
N ARG A 94 -4.92 1.12 7.42
CA ARG A 94 -4.33 0.65 8.68
C ARG A 94 -2.84 0.93 8.68
N VAL A 95 -2.27 1.20 9.85
CA VAL A 95 -0.82 1.25 10.05
C VAL A 95 -0.33 -0.16 10.34
N TRP A 96 0.60 -0.62 9.56
CA TRP A 96 1.22 -1.93 9.70
C TRP A 96 2.68 -1.77 10.07
N ARG A 97 3.14 -2.60 10.99
CA ARG A 97 4.56 -2.76 11.31
C ARG A 97 5.10 -4.01 10.61
N PHE A 98 6.33 -3.93 10.12
CA PHE A 98 7.06 -5.06 9.58
C PHE A 98 8.53 -4.99 10.03
N ASP A 99 9.10 -6.16 10.35
CA ASP A 99 10.42 -6.28 10.94
C ASP A 99 11.36 -7.17 10.08
N ASN A 100 10.81 -7.85 9.07
CA ASN A 100 11.56 -8.78 8.23
C ASN A 100 10.95 -8.92 6.83
N ALA A 101 11.72 -9.53 5.91
CA ALA A 101 11.32 -9.69 4.52
C ALA A 101 10.03 -10.49 4.32
N ARG A 102 9.74 -11.49 5.16
CA ARG A 102 8.51 -12.28 5.06
C ARG A 102 7.28 -11.44 5.39
N GLU A 103 7.36 -10.65 6.45
CA GLU A 103 6.27 -9.73 6.83
C GLU A 103 6.06 -8.66 5.77
N GLN A 104 7.15 -8.09 5.26
CA GLN A 104 7.13 -7.11 4.18
C GLN A 104 6.47 -7.69 2.92
N THR A 105 6.88 -8.85 2.45
CA THR A 105 6.30 -9.51 1.25
C THR A 105 4.80 -9.78 1.43
N ASN A 106 4.39 -10.33 2.56
CA ASN A 106 2.97 -10.61 2.85
C ASN A 106 2.14 -9.32 2.84
N LEU A 107 2.70 -8.25 3.40
CA LEU A 107 2.04 -6.97 3.48
C LEU A 107 1.90 -6.30 2.10
N VAL A 108 2.96 -6.31 1.29
CA VAL A 108 2.92 -5.80 -0.09
C VAL A 108 1.88 -6.56 -0.91
N ASN A 109 1.87 -7.89 -0.86
CA ASN A 109 0.89 -8.72 -1.56
C ASN A 109 -0.55 -8.40 -1.14
N ALA A 110 -0.80 -8.25 0.17
CA ALA A 110 -2.12 -7.87 0.67
C ALA A 110 -2.56 -6.48 0.18
N MET A 111 -1.65 -5.51 0.13
CA MET A 111 -1.93 -4.16 -0.35
C MET A 111 -2.14 -4.12 -1.87
N VAL A 112 -1.39 -4.89 -2.64
CA VAL A 112 -1.58 -5.03 -4.10
C VAL A 112 -2.94 -5.64 -4.40
N LEU A 113 -3.33 -6.68 -3.67
CA LEU A 113 -4.64 -7.30 -3.81
C LEU A 113 -5.79 -6.34 -3.44
N ASP A 114 -5.62 -5.53 -2.39
CA ASP A 114 -6.61 -4.52 -2.02
C ASP A 114 -6.75 -3.43 -3.08
N LEU A 115 -5.64 -3.06 -3.72
CA LEU A 115 -5.67 -2.13 -4.85
C LEU A 115 -6.46 -2.72 -6.02
N ASP A 116 -6.20 -3.98 -6.39
CA ASP A 116 -6.96 -4.68 -7.43
C ASP A 116 -8.46 -4.75 -7.13
N LYS A 117 -8.82 -4.95 -5.87
CA LYS A 117 -10.21 -4.99 -5.39
C LYS A 117 -10.89 -3.60 -5.39
N SER A 118 -10.13 -2.52 -5.36
CA SER A 118 -10.67 -1.16 -5.17
C SER A 118 -11.41 -0.62 -6.40
N GLY A 119 -11.11 -1.11 -7.60
CA GLY A 119 -11.75 -0.69 -8.85
C GLY A 119 -10.96 -1.06 -10.10
N ASN A 120 -11.40 -0.52 -11.23
CA ASN A 120 -10.70 -0.66 -12.49
C ASN A 120 -9.50 0.32 -12.51
N LEU A 121 -8.31 -0.22 -12.59
CA LEU A 121 -7.07 0.53 -12.62
C LEU A 121 -6.70 0.92 -14.05
N ALA A 122 -6.07 2.06 -14.23
CA ALA A 122 -5.39 2.35 -15.49
C ALA A 122 -4.18 1.42 -15.68
N LYS A 123 -3.81 1.23 -16.94
CA LYS A 123 -2.71 0.33 -17.32
C LYS A 123 -1.41 0.72 -16.60
N GLY A 124 -0.76 -0.27 -16.02
CA GLY A 124 0.54 -0.14 -15.34
C GLY A 124 0.48 0.39 -13.92
N VAL A 125 -0.66 0.87 -13.42
CA VAL A 125 -0.79 1.42 -12.06
C VAL A 125 -0.46 0.37 -11.01
N LYS A 126 -1.00 -0.85 -11.15
CA LYS A 126 -0.73 -1.95 -10.21
C LYS A 126 0.75 -2.28 -10.13
N GLN A 127 1.42 -2.47 -11.27
CA GLN A 127 2.85 -2.79 -11.35
C GLN A 127 3.71 -1.67 -10.77
N CYS A 128 3.36 -0.41 -11.05
CA CYS A 128 4.06 0.74 -10.49
C CYS A 128 3.86 0.84 -8.98
N PHE A 129 2.64 0.60 -8.48
CA PHE A 129 2.35 0.57 -7.05
C PHE A 129 3.13 -0.52 -6.32
N GLU A 130 3.10 -1.75 -6.83
CA GLU A 130 3.83 -2.88 -6.26
C GLU A 130 5.33 -2.62 -6.22
N TRP A 131 5.90 -2.15 -7.34
CA TRP A 131 7.30 -1.78 -7.41
C TRP A 131 7.68 -0.70 -6.40
N CYS A 132 6.92 0.40 -6.34
CA CYS A 132 7.17 1.48 -5.38
C CYS A 132 7.13 1.00 -3.94
N LEU A 133 6.12 0.19 -3.60
CA LEU A 133 5.94 -0.29 -2.25
C LEU A 133 7.07 -1.24 -1.84
N ASN A 134 7.48 -2.15 -2.73
CA ASN A 134 8.64 -3.00 -2.52
C ASN A 134 9.92 -2.19 -2.31
N GLU A 135 10.24 -1.25 -3.20
CA GLU A 135 11.47 -0.46 -3.11
C GLU A 135 11.55 0.34 -1.79
N VAL A 136 10.46 0.98 -1.38
CA VAL A 136 10.48 1.80 -0.16
C VAL A 136 10.54 0.93 1.09
N THR A 137 9.84 -0.21 1.12
CA THR A 137 9.86 -1.11 2.27
C THR A 137 11.17 -1.92 2.35
N ASP A 138 11.75 -2.30 1.22
CA ASP A 138 13.08 -2.91 1.16
C ASP A 138 14.17 -1.96 1.68
N ASN A 139 14.07 -0.67 1.39
CA ASN A 139 14.99 0.33 1.92
C ASN A 139 15.01 0.33 3.46
N VAL A 140 13.86 0.12 4.10
CA VAL A 140 13.79 -0.02 5.57
C VAL A 140 14.62 -1.22 6.03
N LEU A 141 14.41 -2.40 5.44
CA LEU A 141 15.07 -3.62 5.86
C LEU A 141 16.58 -3.61 5.58
N ASN A 142 17.00 -3.00 4.48
CA ASN A 142 18.39 -3.05 4.01
C ASN A 142 19.26 -1.91 4.56
N HIS A 143 18.67 -0.76 4.89
CA HIS A 143 19.43 0.47 5.14
C HIS A 143 19.17 1.11 6.50
N SER A 144 18.11 0.73 7.19
CA SER A 144 17.69 1.45 8.39
C SER A 144 18.40 1.02 9.68
N SER A 145 19.08 -0.13 9.70
CA SER A 145 19.81 -0.54 10.92
C SER A 145 21.12 -1.27 10.63
N PRO A 146 22.24 -0.84 11.23
CA PRO A 146 23.50 -1.61 11.22
C PRO A 146 23.38 -2.97 11.92
N ASN A 147 22.43 -3.10 12.85
CA ASN A 147 22.25 -4.28 13.73
C ASN A 147 21.02 -5.11 13.38
N GLY A 148 20.31 -4.82 12.28
CA GLY A 148 19.12 -5.57 11.83
C GLY A 148 17.87 -5.38 12.69
N LEU A 149 17.79 -4.32 13.49
CA LEU A 149 16.68 -4.06 14.43
C LEU A 149 15.85 -2.83 14.04
N ALA A 150 15.86 -2.44 12.78
CA ALA A 150 14.96 -1.37 12.35
C ALA A 150 13.55 -1.89 12.18
N HIS A 151 12.58 -1.07 12.62
CA HIS A 151 11.18 -1.33 12.41
C HIS A 151 10.67 -0.44 11.28
N GLY A 152 9.93 -1.04 10.38
CA GLY A 152 9.20 -0.34 9.34
C GLY A 152 7.72 -0.22 9.67
N TYR A 153 7.15 0.94 9.35
CA TYR A 153 5.72 1.21 9.49
C TYR A 153 5.19 1.71 8.17
N VAL A 154 4.08 1.18 7.72
CA VAL A 154 3.47 1.55 6.45
C VAL A 154 1.97 1.68 6.55
N MET A 155 1.41 2.63 5.81
CA MET A 155 -0.03 2.77 5.60
C MET A 155 -0.28 3.17 4.16
N VAL A 156 -1.25 2.52 3.54
CA VAL A 156 -1.82 2.87 2.25
C VAL A 156 -3.26 3.29 2.45
N GLN A 157 -3.66 4.37 1.81
CA GLN A 157 -5.03 4.88 1.81
C GLN A 157 -5.45 5.20 0.38
N TYR A 158 -6.56 4.61 -0.08
CA TYR A 158 -7.23 5.03 -1.30
C TYR A 158 -8.30 6.07 -0.98
N VAL A 159 -8.32 7.15 -1.74
CA VAL A 159 -9.26 8.27 -1.59
C VAL A 159 -10.07 8.37 -2.88
N PRO A 160 -11.24 7.69 -2.99
CA PRO A 160 -12.01 7.59 -4.22
C PRO A 160 -12.37 8.93 -4.87
N PRO A 161 -12.80 9.98 -4.11
CA PRO A 161 -13.13 11.27 -4.73
C PRO A 161 -11.96 11.97 -5.42
N GLU A 162 -10.72 11.68 -4.97
CA GLU A 162 -9.50 12.22 -5.54
C GLU A 162 -8.88 11.26 -6.57
N ASP A 163 -9.40 10.03 -6.66
CA ASP A 163 -8.83 8.92 -7.42
C ASP A 163 -7.34 8.70 -7.07
N ARG A 164 -7.01 8.79 -5.80
CA ARG A 164 -5.65 8.94 -5.29
C ARG A 164 -5.29 7.87 -4.28
N LEU A 165 -4.13 7.25 -4.48
CA LEU A 165 -3.44 6.48 -3.47
C LEU A 165 -2.48 7.39 -2.70
N LYS A 166 -2.55 7.34 -1.38
CA LYS A 166 -1.63 8.00 -0.45
C LYS A 166 -0.88 6.92 0.31
N ILE A 167 0.43 6.91 0.20
CA ILE A 167 1.31 5.89 0.77
C ILE A 167 2.35 6.57 1.65
N CYS A 168 2.50 6.10 2.89
CA CYS A 168 3.58 6.55 3.77
C CYS A 168 4.30 5.35 4.37
N VAL A 169 5.62 5.37 4.27
CA VAL A 169 6.52 4.45 4.96
C VAL A 169 7.40 5.26 5.91
N PHE A 170 7.50 4.81 7.14
CA PHE A 170 8.33 5.39 8.18
C PHE A 170 9.24 4.31 8.75
N ASP A 171 10.52 4.63 8.95
CA ASP A 171 11.47 3.76 9.64
C ASP A 171 12.12 4.46 10.83
N THR A 172 12.55 3.65 11.80
CA THR A 172 13.26 4.08 12.99
C THR A 172 14.76 3.80 12.89
N GLY A 173 15.29 3.91 11.68
CA GLY A 173 16.65 3.53 11.34
C GLY A 173 17.71 4.62 11.57
N ILE A 174 18.76 4.57 10.73
CA ILE A 174 19.94 5.45 10.85
C ILE A 174 19.85 6.72 10.01
N GLY A 175 18.84 6.84 9.15
CA GLY A 175 18.65 7.96 8.24
C GLY A 175 19.50 7.88 6.97
N LEU A 176 19.13 8.71 6.00
CA LEU A 176 19.76 8.70 4.67
C LEU A 176 21.23 9.14 4.73
N LYS A 177 21.58 10.12 5.57
CA LYS A 177 22.95 10.62 5.62
C LYS A 177 23.92 9.55 6.11
N GLU A 178 23.59 8.86 7.21
CA GLU A 178 24.43 7.80 7.77
C GLU A 178 24.43 6.55 6.87
N SER A 179 23.36 6.29 6.11
CA SER A 179 23.28 5.16 5.18
C SER A 179 24.34 5.24 4.06
N PHE A 180 24.87 6.43 3.75
CA PHE A 180 25.96 6.64 2.80
C PHE A 180 27.34 6.45 3.42
N ALA A 181 27.45 6.20 4.74
CA ALA A 181 28.75 5.98 5.38
C ALA A 181 29.48 4.80 4.72
N GLY A 182 30.74 5.00 4.36
CA GLY A 182 31.55 3.98 3.67
C GLY A 182 31.27 3.82 2.16
N SER A 183 30.31 4.54 1.60
CA SER A 183 30.09 4.57 0.15
C SER A 183 31.06 5.55 -0.53
N LYS A 184 31.03 5.58 -1.88
CA LYS A 184 31.75 6.60 -2.66
C LYS A 184 31.19 8.02 -2.52
N TYR A 185 30.01 8.16 -1.94
CA TYR A 185 29.33 9.42 -1.72
C TYR A 185 29.53 9.89 -0.29
N THR A 186 29.83 11.16 -0.11
CA THR A 186 30.08 11.79 1.19
C THR A 186 29.21 13.04 1.37
N PRO A 187 27.87 12.88 1.59
CA PRO A 187 26.99 14.04 1.78
C PRO A 187 27.38 14.81 3.03
N LYS A 188 27.57 16.12 2.89
CA LYS A 188 27.97 17.01 4.01
C LYS A 188 26.78 17.29 4.93
N THR A 189 25.61 17.45 4.37
CA THR A 189 24.37 17.76 5.09
C THR A 189 23.30 16.69 4.83
N ALA A 190 22.27 16.64 5.67
CA ALA A 190 21.09 15.82 5.44
C ALA A 190 20.38 16.18 4.13
N SER A 191 20.33 17.46 3.79
CA SER A 191 19.78 17.94 2.52
C SER A 191 20.56 17.41 1.30
N ASP A 192 21.90 17.30 1.41
CA ASP A 192 22.72 16.72 0.35
C ASP A 192 22.47 15.22 0.22
N ALA A 193 22.29 14.52 1.35
CA ALA A 193 21.99 13.11 1.37
C ALA A 193 20.67 12.80 0.66
N ILE A 194 19.61 13.56 0.93
CA ILE A 194 18.31 13.38 0.26
C ILE A 194 18.43 13.65 -1.24
N ARG A 195 19.11 14.74 -1.66
CA ARG A 195 19.33 15.03 -3.09
C ARG A 195 20.11 13.93 -3.80
N LEU A 196 21.10 13.35 -3.14
CA LEU A 196 21.81 12.19 -3.67
C LEU A 196 20.88 10.98 -3.79
N ALA A 197 20.09 10.68 -2.77
CA ALA A 197 19.22 9.52 -2.73
C ALA A 197 18.12 9.52 -3.82
N VAL A 198 17.64 10.70 -4.24
CA VAL A 198 16.71 10.83 -5.38
C VAL A 198 17.42 10.92 -6.73
N GLY A 199 18.76 10.84 -6.77
CA GLY A 199 19.56 10.83 -7.99
C GLY A 199 19.64 9.47 -8.66
N LYS A 200 19.64 9.44 -9.99
CA LYS A 200 19.72 8.20 -10.78
C LYS A 200 21.02 7.44 -10.50
N GLY A 201 20.93 6.13 -10.21
CA GLY A 201 22.08 5.25 -10.02
C GLY A 201 22.91 5.54 -8.77
N VAL A 202 22.37 6.29 -7.83
CA VAL A 202 23.03 6.57 -6.55
C VAL A 202 22.68 5.46 -5.56
N THR A 203 23.69 4.73 -5.12
CA THR A 203 23.55 3.64 -4.14
C THR A 203 24.66 3.69 -3.12
N ASN A 204 24.38 3.29 -1.90
CA ASN A 204 25.39 3.08 -0.84
C ASN A 204 26.15 1.74 -0.95
N GLY A 205 25.95 1.01 -2.08
CA GLY A 205 26.62 -0.29 -2.32
C GLY A 205 25.77 -1.51 -1.97
N LYS A 206 24.57 -1.34 -1.40
CA LYS A 206 23.68 -2.45 -1.04
C LYS A 206 22.52 -2.68 -2.03
N GLY A 207 22.45 -1.94 -3.12
CA GLY A 207 21.39 -2.07 -4.13
C GLY A 207 21.75 -1.38 -5.44
N GLN A 208 20.82 -1.37 -6.40
CA GLN A 208 21.03 -0.77 -7.73
C GLN A 208 20.94 0.77 -7.74
N GLY A 209 20.46 1.39 -6.66
CA GLY A 209 20.34 2.85 -6.53
C GLY A 209 19.25 3.48 -7.39
N ASN A 210 18.18 2.75 -7.64
CA ASN A 210 17.08 3.22 -8.48
C ASN A 210 15.77 3.47 -7.70
N GLY A 211 15.67 3.08 -6.43
CA GLY A 211 14.42 3.10 -5.67
C GLY A 211 13.81 4.50 -5.52
N LEU A 212 14.43 5.40 -4.76
CA LEU A 212 13.90 6.75 -4.55
C LEU A 212 13.93 7.60 -5.83
N TRP A 213 14.93 7.39 -6.70
CA TRP A 213 14.94 8.00 -8.03
C TRP A 213 13.75 7.54 -8.88
N GLY A 214 13.44 6.26 -8.91
CA GLY A 214 12.31 5.72 -9.66
C GLY A 214 10.97 6.24 -9.13
N LEU A 215 10.80 6.38 -7.79
CA LEU A 215 9.64 7.05 -7.21
C LEU A 215 9.51 8.50 -7.70
N HIS A 216 10.61 9.24 -7.71
CA HIS A 216 10.63 10.62 -8.22
C HIS A 216 10.16 10.67 -9.69
N GLU A 217 10.73 9.83 -10.55
CA GLU A 217 10.36 9.80 -11.97
C GLU A 217 8.90 9.36 -12.17
N LEU A 218 8.40 8.39 -11.39
CA LEU A 218 6.99 7.98 -11.43
C LEU A 218 6.06 9.14 -11.09
N VAL A 219 6.34 9.86 -10.01
CA VAL A 219 5.55 11.04 -9.60
C VAL A 219 5.61 12.14 -10.66
N LYS A 220 6.75 12.32 -11.32
CA LYS A 220 6.94 13.28 -12.40
C LYS A 220 6.10 12.93 -13.64
N ILE A 221 6.04 11.66 -14.02
CA ILE A 221 5.22 11.17 -15.14
C ILE A 221 3.73 11.33 -14.84
N SER A 222 3.29 11.02 -13.64
CA SER A 222 1.88 11.09 -13.24
C SER A 222 1.34 12.52 -13.17
N LYS A 223 2.22 13.55 -13.18
CA LYS A 223 1.88 15.00 -13.14
C LYS A 223 1.01 15.46 -11.96
N ARG A 224 0.23 14.60 -11.37
CA ARG A 224 -0.66 14.85 -10.21
C ARG A 224 -0.20 14.12 -8.95
N GLY A 225 0.88 13.33 -9.05
CA GLY A 225 1.52 12.68 -7.93
C GLY A 225 2.24 13.68 -7.02
N LYS A 226 2.67 13.21 -5.86
CA LYS A 226 3.51 13.96 -4.91
C LYS A 226 4.53 13.03 -4.28
N LEU A 227 5.70 13.57 -3.96
CA LEU A 227 6.73 12.88 -3.20
C LEU A 227 7.24 13.80 -2.10
N HIS A 228 7.22 13.32 -0.88
CA HIS A 228 7.78 14.00 0.28
C HIS A 228 8.68 13.03 1.06
N ILE A 229 9.95 13.36 1.19
CA ILE A 229 10.93 12.57 1.94
C ILE A 229 11.43 13.42 3.10
N ARG A 230 11.46 12.85 4.30
CA ARG A 230 12.08 13.47 5.48
C ARG A 230 13.11 12.51 6.07
N SER A 231 14.31 12.99 6.32
CA SER A 231 15.37 12.21 6.98
C SER A 231 16.40 13.14 7.62
N ASP A 232 16.94 12.77 8.76
CA ASP A 232 18.09 13.43 9.43
C ASP A 232 17.91 14.94 9.66
N GLY A 233 16.69 15.45 9.76
CA GLY A 233 16.43 16.86 9.91
C GLY A 233 16.47 17.66 8.61
N ALA A 234 16.24 17.01 7.49
CA ALA A 234 15.96 17.64 6.21
C ALA A 234 14.69 17.07 5.58
N GLU A 235 14.12 17.80 4.65
CA GLU A 235 12.99 17.33 3.86
C GLU A 235 13.16 17.69 2.39
N TYR A 236 12.66 16.82 1.52
CA TYR A 236 12.52 17.02 0.08
C TYR A 236 11.05 16.96 -0.29
N LEU A 237 10.56 17.95 -1.00
CA LEU A 237 9.20 18.03 -1.50
C LEU A 237 9.23 18.17 -3.01
N PHE A 238 8.51 17.27 -3.70
CA PHE A 238 8.30 17.30 -5.13
C PHE A 238 6.80 17.19 -5.44
N ASP A 239 6.27 18.24 -6.08
CA ASP A 239 4.86 18.34 -6.52
C ASP A 239 4.84 18.94 -7.93
N PRO A 240 4.84 18.11 -8.98
CA PRO A 240 4.87 18.62 -10.36
C PRO A 240 3.61 19.43 -10.71
N SER A 241 2.46 19.16 -10.06
CA SER A 241 1.22 19.91 -10.32
C SER A 241 1.29 21.37 -9.87
N GLN A 242 2.15 21.66 -8.90
CA GLN A 242 2.40 23.01 -8.37
C GLN A 242 3.77 23.58 -8.79
N SER A 243 4.50 22.85 -9.64
CA SER A 243 5.89 23.20 -10.02
C SER A 243 6.82 23.38 -8.80
N ILE A 244 6.62 22.55 -7.77
CA ILE A 244 7.44 22.57 -6.56
C ILE A 244 8.47 21.45 -6.62
N GLU A 245 9.73 21.81 -6.50
CA GLU A 245 10.83 20.92 -6.18
C GLU A 245 11.77 21.65 -5.21
N SER A 246 11.84 21.18 -3.98
CA SER A 246 12.61 21.86 -2.94
C SER A 246 13.22 20.89 -1.93
N THR A 247 14.42 21.20 -1.48
CA THR A 247 15.08 20.54 -0.35
C THR A 247 15.44 21.58 0.68
N ARG A 248 15.04 21.36 1.94
CA ARG A 248 15.30 22.32 3.02
C ARG A 248 15.55 21.62 4.36
N PRO A 249 16.27 22.25 5.29
CA PRO A 249 16.34 21.79 6.67
C PRO A 249 14.96 21.77 7.33
N THR A 250 14.73 20.80 8.20
CA THR A 250 13.53 20.70 9.04
C THR A 250 13.92 20.23 10.45
N ARG A 251 12.95 20.09 11.36
CA ARG A 251 13.20 19.60 12.71
C ARG A 251 13.36 18.07 12.69
N GLN A 252 14.35 17.57 13.43
CA GLN A 252 14.43 16.15 13.76
C GLN A 252 13.43 15.80 14.85
N PHE A 253 12.95 14.56 14.87
CA PHE A 253 12.14 14.07 15.97
C PHE A 253 13.05 13.81 17.18
N PRO A 254 12.82 14.46 18.33
CA PRO A 254 13.68 14.29 19.50
C PRO A 254 13.77 12.82 19.97
N GLY A 255 14.99 12.26 19.98
CA GLY A 255 15.22 10.84 20.30
C GLY A 255 15.02 9.88 19.11
N PHE A 256 14.83 10.42 17.90
CA PHE A 256 14.64 9.68 16.63
C PHE A 256 15.38 10.41 15.50
N GLU A 257 16.64 10.73 15.73
CA GLU A 257 17.44 11.57 14.84
C GLU A 257 17.69 10.93 13.47
N GLY A 258 17.79 9.59 13.40
CA GLY A 258 18.05 8.82 12.17
C GLY A 258 16.82 8.27 11.45
N THR A 259 15.61 8.73 11.77
CA THR A 259 14.40 8.22 11.12
C THR A 259 14.26 8.73 9.69
N THR A 260 13.64 7.89 8.82
CA THR A 260 13.23 8.30 7.48
C THR A 260 11.72 8.15 7.30
N THR A 261 11.11 9.11 6.64
CA THR A 261 9.71 9.07 6.19
C THR A 261 9.68 9.28 4.69
N VAL A 262 9.05 8.36 3.96
CA VAL A 262 8.76 8.49 2.53
C VAL A 262 7.25 8.51 2.35
N ASP A 263 6.70 9.64 1.94
CA ASP A 263 5.29 9.83 1.60
C ASP A 263 5.17 10.10 0.10
N PHE A 264 4.42 9.28 -0.60
CA PHE A 264 4.17 9.49 -2.01
C PHE A 264 2.72 9.24 -2.38
N GLN A 265 2.30 9.84 -3.48
CA GLN A 265 0.92 9.79 -3.93
C GLN A 265 0.87 9.49 -5.42
N MET A 266 -0.06 8.60 -5.79
CA MET A 266 -0.31 8.16 -7.16
C MET A 266 -1.78 8.37 -7.53
N ILE A 267 -2.06 8.50 -8.81
CA ILE A 267 -3.43 8.58 -9.36
C ILE A 267 -3.75 7.25 -10.05
N CYS A 268 -4.90 6.65 -9.72
CA CYS A 268 -5.26 5.33 -10.22
C CYS A 268 -5.77 5.33 -11.66
N SER A 269 -6.26 6.47 -12.17
CA SER A 269 -6.72 6.64 -13.55
C SER A 269 -5.64 7.11 -14.52
N ASP A 270 -4.42 7.44 -14.04
CA ASP A 270 -3.34 7.86 -14.92
C ASP A 270 -2.56 6.62 -15.38
N GLU A 271 -2.53 6.34 -16.69
CA GLU A 271 -1.65 5.29 -17.20
C GLU A 271 -0.20 5.56 -16.82
N THR A 272 0.46 4.54 -16.33
CA THR A 272 1.85 4.58 -15.88
C THR A 272 2.61 3.38 -16.40
N SER A 273 3.95 3.50 -16.55
CA SER A 273 4.76 2.39 -17.03
C SER A 273 6.15 2.43 -16.41
N LEU A 274 6.56 1.33 -15.79
CA LEU A 274 7.94 1.16 -15.33
C LEU A 274 8.93 1.18 -16.49
N ARG A 275 8.51 0.82 -17.70
CA ARG A 275 9.36 0.90 -18.91
C ARG A 275 9.67 2.35 -19.30
N ASP A 276 8.76 3.27 -19.05
CA ASP A 276 8.99 4.70 -19.31
C ASP A 276 10.05 5.29 -18.35
N ILE A 277 10.22 4.66 -17.18
CA ILE A 277 11.22 5.05 -16.18
C ILE A 277 12.55 4.35 -16.42
N PHE A 278 12.53 3.02 -16.61
CA PHE A 278 13.72 2.17 -16.61
C PHE A 278 14.20 1.76 -18.00
N GLY A 279 13.40 2.00 -19.05
CA GLY A 279 13.68 1.64 -20.44
C GLY A 279 12.87 0.43 -20.92
N SER A 280 12.84 0.24 -22.25
CA SER A 280 12.01 -0.77 -22.93
C SER A 280 12.28 -2.21 -22.49
N ASP A 281 13.50 -2.50 -22.04
CA ASP A 281 13.94 -3.84 -21.67
C ASP A 281 13.62 -4.20 -20.22
N TYR A 282 13.04 -3.26 -19.46
CA TYR A 282 12.64 -3.51 -18.09
C TYR A 282 11.45 -4.47 -18.04
N VAL A 283 11.57 -5.52 -17.25
CA VAL A 283 10.51 -6.49 -16.96
C VAL A 283 10.13 -6.32 -15.49
N SER A 284 8.88 -5.94 -15.26
CA SER A 284 8.34 -5.91 -13.88
C SER A 284 8.03 -7.34 -13.43
N VAL A 285 8.36 -7.64 -12.19
CA VAL A 285 7.97 -8.88 -11.52
C VAL A 285 6.72 -8.56 -10.69
N ASP A 286 5.62 -9.25 -10.96
CA ASP A 286 4.39 -9.21 -10.15
C ASP A 286 4.39 -10.48 -9.29
N LEU A 287 4.87 -10.36 -8.06
CA LEU A 287 5.03 -11.51 -7.14
C LEU A 287 3.69 -12.15 -6.79
N TRP A 288 2.63 -11.35 -6.65
CA TRP A 288 1.29 -11.87 -6.38
C TRP A 288 0.76 -12.66 -7.57
N GLN A 289 0.93 -12.14 -8.78
CA GLN A 289 0.49 -12.78 -10.00
C GLN A 289 1.28 -14.08 -10.25
N GLU A 290 2.61 -14.07 -10.08
CA GLU A 290 3.46 -15.26 -10.21
C GLU A 290 3.03 -16.39 -9.26
N ALA A 291 2.60 -16.06 -8.04
CA ALA A 291 2.12 -17.06 -7.07
C ALA A 291 0.81 -17.75 -7.49
N HIS A 292 0.02 -17.12 -8.38
CA HIS A 292 -1.28 -17.64 -8.86
C HIS A 292 -1.25 -18.08 -10.33
N GLU A 293 -0.12 -17.90 -11.02
CA GLU A 293 0.06 -18.25 -12.42
C GLU A 293 0.44 -19.72 -12.59
N LEU A 294 -0.29 -20.42 -13.45
CA LEU A 294 0.01 -21.79 -13.83
C LEU A 294 1.14 -21.81 -14.87
N SER A 295 1.75 -22.96 -15.07
CA SER A 295 2.86 -23.15 -16.01
C SER A 295 2.56 -22.80 -17.47
N ASP A 296 1.27 -22.71 -17.83
CA ASP A 296 0.80 -22.31 -19.17
C ASP A 296 0.49 -20.81 -19.28
N GLY A 297 0.78 -20.03 -18.25
CA GLY A 297 0.49 -18.59 -18.19
C GLY A 297 -0.95 -18.25 -17.80
N THR A 298 -1.79 -19.22 -17.47
CA THR A 298 -3.15 -19.02 -16.97
C THR A 298 -3.13 -18.56 -15.54
N LEU A 299 -3.86 -17.50 -15.21
CA LEU A 299 -4.02 -17.02 -13.83
C LEU A 299 -5.20 -17.72 -13.16
N ARG A 300 -4.92 -18.55 -12.13
CA ARG A 300 -5.95 -19.22 -11.35
C ARG A 300 -6.33 -18.41 -10.12
N LEU A 301 -7.58 -17.96 -10.09
CA LEU A 301 -8.13 -17.11 -9.02
C LEU A 301 -9.20 -17.87 -8.24
N SER A 302 -8.97 -18.07 -6.95
CA SER A 302 -9.92 -18.69 -6.04
C SER A 302 -10.98 -17.68 -5.56
N VAL A 303 -12.24 -17.89 -5.91
CA VAL A 303 -13.34 -17.02 -5.47
C VAL A 303 -13.50 -17.04 -3.94
N SER A 304 -13.25 -18.19 -3.31
CA SER A 304 -13.37 -18.35 -1.86
C SER A 304 -12.28 -17.61 -1.07
N GLU A 305 -11.10 -17.39 -1.67
CA GLU A 305 -10.01 -16.62 -1.07
C GLU A 305 -10.15 -15.12 -1.32
N LEU A 306 -10.68 -14.74 -2.49
CA LEU A 306 -10.79 -13.33 -2.89
C LEU A 306 -12.01 -12.62 -2.33
N ALA A 307 -13.10 -13.37 -2.06
CA ALA A 307 -14.38 -12.80 -1.61
C ALA A 307 -14.44 -12.65 -0.09
N ASP A 308 -14.99 -11.52 0.38
CA ASP A 308 -15.31 -11.29 1.81
C ASP A 308 -16.63 -12.01 2.22
N GLY A 309 -17.05 -13.01 1.46
CA GLY A 309 -18.31 -13.74 1.60
C GLY A 309 -19.13 -13.70 0.31
N PHE A 310 -20.12 -14.61 0.20
CA PHE A 310 -20.83 -14.86 -1.06
C PHE A 310 -22.26 -14.28 -1.08
N GLY A 311 -22.56 -13.35 -0.17
CA GLY A 311 -23.90 -12.80 0.03
C GLY A 311 -24.15 -11.43 -0.59
N SER A 312 -23.14 -10.64 -0.90
CA SER A 312 -23.30 -9.24 -1.29
C SER A 312 -22.76 -8.91 -2.68
N ARG A 313 -23.34 -7.88 -3.34
CA ARG A 313 -22.81 -7.30 -4.57
C ARG A 313 -21.43 -6.67 -4.35
N GLU A 314 -21.20 -6.05 -3.19
CA GLU A 314 -19.94 -5.41 -2.86
C GLU A 314 -18.78 -6.40 -2.88
N SER A 315 -18.94 -7.54 -2.20
CA SER A 315 -17.93 -8.61 -2.19
C SER A 315 -17.66 -9.15 -3.61
N ALA A 316 -18.72 -9.39 -4.38
CA ALA A 316 -18.63 -9.85 -5.76
C ALA A 316 -17.92 -8.83 -6.68
N SER A 317 -18.20 -7.54 -6.50
CA SER A 317 -17.57 -6.45 -7.26
C SER A 317 -16.05 -6.42 -7.04
N LYS A 318 -15.59 -6.63 -5.81
CA LYS A 318 -14.15 -6.72 -5.50
C LYS A 318 -13.47 -7.84 -6.28
N VAL A 319 -14.05 -9.04 -6.29
CA VAL A 319 -13.52 -10.17 -7.08
C VAL A 319 -13.56 -9.87 -8.58
N ARG A 320 -14.65 -9.27 -9.06
CA ARG A 320 -14.79 -8.90 -10.47
C ARG A 320 -13.69 -7.93 -10.91
N HIS A 321 -13.35 -6.91 -10.11
CA HIS A 321 -12.27 -5.97 -10.43
C HIS A 321 -10.93 -6.66 -10.59
N VAL A 322 -10.59 -7.61 -9.71
CA VAL A 322 -9.34 -8.40 -9.84
C VAL A 322 -9.31 -9.14 -11.18
N VAL A 323 -10.43 -9.77 -11.57
CA VAL A 323 -10.53 -10.49 -12.85
C VAL A 323 -10.42 -9.53 -14.03
N GLU A 324 -11.11 -8.40 -13.99
CA GLU A 324 -11.08 -7.38 -15.05
C GLU A 324 -9.67 -6.79 -15.21
N ASN A 325 -9.00 -6.43 -14.13
CA ASN A 325 -7.63 -5.90 -14.17
C ASN A 325 -6.65 -6.92 -14.78
N ALA A 326 -6.75 -8.20 -14.39
CA ALA A 326 -5.92 -9.26 -14.96
C ALA A 326 -6.14 -9.46 -16.47
N ILE A 327 -7.37 -9.36 -16.95
CA ILE A 327 -7.70 -9.51 -18.36
C ILE A 327 -7.34 -8.26 -19.15
N ASP A 328 -7.79 -7.10 -18.70
CA ASP A 328 -7.73 -5.84 -19.47
C ASP A 328 -6.31 -5.23 -19.46
N ASN A 329 -5.64 -5.26 -18.30
CA ASN A 329 -4.33 -4.65 -18.12
C ASN A 329 -3.19 -5.63 -18.35
N ASP A 330 -3.27 -6.83 -17.76
CA ASP A 330 -2.18 -7.80 -17.74
C ASP A 330 -2.24 -8.80 -18.90
N ARG A 331 -3.34 -8.78 -19.68
CA ARG A 331 -3.57 -9.67 -20.82
C ARG A 331 -3.55 -11.15 -20.44
N LYS A 332 -3.94 -11.49 -19.24
CA LYS A 332 -3.98 -12.86 -18.74
C LYS A 332 -5.27 -13.56 -19.12
N TYR A 333 -5.17 -14.86 -19.40
CA TYR A 333 -6.32 -15.73 -19.38
C TYR A 333 -6.64 -16.13 -17.94
N VAL A 334 -7.88 -15.97 -17.50
CA VAL A 334 -8.26 -16.20 -16.10
C VAL A 334 -9.06 -17.48 -15.93
N MET A 335 -8.62 -18.34 -14.99
CA MET A 335 -9.37 -19.48 -14.49
C MET A 335 -9.99 -19.11 -13.16
N LEU A 336 -11.28 -18.79 -13.14
CA LEU A 336 -12.01 -18.41 -11.95
C LEU A 336 -12.55 -19.65 -11.24
N ASP A 337 -11.94 -19.98 -10.10
CA ASP A 337 -12.21 -21.22 -9.37
C ASP A 337 -13.22 -21.01 -8.24
N PHE A 338 -14.36 -21.71 -8.35
CA PHE A 338 -15.46 -21.70 -7.37
C PHE A 338 -15.36 -22.81 -6.33
N GLN A 339 -14.22 -23.50 -6.23
CA GLN A 339 -14.04 -24.53 -5.20
C GLN A 339 -14.25 -23.92 -3.80
N GLY A 340 -15.11 -24.56 -2.98
CA GLY A 340 -15.48 -24.04 -1.66
C GLY A 340 -16.64 -23.03 -1.67
N VAL A 341 -17.20 -22.70 -2.84
CA VAL A 341 -18.40 -21.84 -2.96
C VAL A 341 -19.62 -22.73 -3.21
N ASP A 342 -20.14 -23.33 -2.15
CA ASP A 342 -21.32 -24.21 -2.26
C ASP A 342 -22.62 -23.44 -2.48
N ARG A 343 -22.71 -22.21 -1.97
CA ARG A 343 -23.88 -21.32 -2.05
C ARG A 343 -23.44 -19.88 -2.21
N CYS A 344 -24.21 -19.13 -2.98
CA CYS A 344 -24.07 -17.68 -3.08
C CYS A 344 -25.43 -17.03 -3.29
N SER A 345 -25.52 -15.72 -3.09
CA SER A 345 -26.73 -14.97 -3.44
C SER A 345 -26.83 -14.77 -4.96
N SER A 346 -28.06 -14.59 -5.47
CA SER A 346 -28.29 -14.22 -6.87
C SER A 346 -27.60 -12.89 -7.23
N SER A 347 -27.56 -11.94 -6.28
CA SER A 347 -26.88 -10.67 -6.48
C SER A 347 -25.36 -10.81 -6.54
N PHE A 348 -24.76 -11.76 -5.81
CA PHE A 348 -23.33 -12.04 -5.88
C PHE A 348 -22.94 -12.59 -7.26
N ILE A 349 -23.64 -13.64 -7.71
CA ILE A 349 -23.28 -14.28 -8.99
C ILE A 349 -23.61 -13.39 -10.19
N ASP A 350 -24.66 -12.58 -10.10
CA ASP A 350 -24.99 -11.57 -11.10
C ASP A 350 -23.87 -10.53 -11.23
N GLU A 351 -23.42 -9.98 -10.12
CA GLU A 351 -22.36 -8.97 -10.08
C GLU A 351 -21.02 -9.52 -10.56
N LEU A 352 -20.65 -10.74 -10.16
CA LEU A 352 -19.39 -11.35 -10.52
C LEU A 352 -19.44 -11.92 -11.95
N LEU A 353 -20.23 -12.98 -12.16
CA LEU A 353 -20.10 -13.80 -13.36
C LEU A 353 -20.95 -13.27 -14.53
N ALA A 354 -22.18 -12.85 -14.26
CA ALA A 354 -23.03 -12.41 -15.34
C ALA A 354 -22.52 -11.08 -15.96
N LYS A 355 -22.04 -10.13 -15.15
CA LYS A 355 -21.42 -8.90 -15.67
C LYS A 355 -20.15 -9.18 -16.47
N LEU A 356 -19.27 -10.09 -16.02
CA LEU A 356 -18.09 -10.47 -16.81
C LEU A 356 -18.47 -11.06 -18.16
N ILE A 357 -19.43 -11.99 -18.19
CA ILE A 357 -19.89 -12.62 -19.45
C ILE A 357 -20.45 -11.58 -20.42
N VAL A 358 -21.25 -10.63 -19.92
CA VAL A 358 -21.82 -9.56 -20.76
C VAL A 358 -20.69 -8.63 -21.24
N LYS A 359 -19.80 -8.21 -20.36
CA LYS A 359 -18.67 -7.30 -20.70
C LYS A 359 -17.78 -7.87 -21.80
N TYR A 360 -17.40 -9.14 -21.72
CA TYR A 360 -16.53 -9.76 -22.72
C TYR A 360 -17.27 -10.42 -23.88
N GLY A 361 -18.60 -10.35 -23.86
CA GLY A 361 -19.47 -10.88 -24.90
C GLY A 361 -19.81 -12.35 -24.71
N VAL A 362 -21.09 -12.69 -24.73
CA VAL A 362 -21.64 -14.05 -24.46
C VAL A 362 -21.02 -15.14 -25.34
N VAL A 363 -20.64 -14.80 -26.56
CA VAL A 363 -20.00 -15.75 -27.50
C VAL A 363 -18.49 -15.85 -27.28
N ASN A 364 -17.86 -14.75 -26.83
CA ASN A 364 -16.40 -14.60 -26.84
C ASN A 364 -15.75 -14.67 -25.46
N TYR A 365 -16.52 -14.61 -24.35
CA TYR A 365 -15.94 -14.54 -23.00
C TYR A 365 -14.98 -15.69 -22.68
N THR A 366 -15.18 -16.85 -23.29
CA THR A 366 -14.34 -18.03 -23.11
C THR A 366 -12.89 -17.85 -23.63
N ASN A 367 -12.63 -16.79 -24.41
CA ASN A 367 -11.30 -16.41 -24.85
C ASN A 367 -10.54 -15.63 -23.76
N PHE A 368 -11.23 -15.16 -22.72
CA PHE A 368 -10.69 -14.33 -21.67
C PHE A 368 -10.65 -15.04 -20.32
N PHE A 369 -11.71 -15.79 -20.01
CA PHE A 369 -11.78 -16.52 -18.75
C PHE A 369 -12.69 -17.76 -18.85
N LYS A 370 -12.51 -18.67 -17.87
CA LYS A 370 -13.44 -19.76 -17.61
C LYS A 370 -13.73 -19.87 -16.11
N ALA A 371 -14.98 -20.20 -15.78
CA ALA A 371 -15.37 -20.55 -14.41
C ALA A 371 -15.34 -22.08 -14.25
N ILE A 372 -14.68 -22.54 -13.18
CA ILE A 372 -14.55 -23.96 -12.86
C ILE A 372 -15.11 -24.29 -11.47
N HIS A 373 -15.38 -25.54 -11.20
CA HIS A 373 -15.88 -26.09 -9.93
C HIS A 373 -17.17 -25.43 -9.40
N LEU A 374 -18.05 -24.94 -10.30
CA LEU A 374 -19.33 -24.38 -9.90
C LEU A 374 -20.25 -25.47 -9.36
N ALA A 375 -20.70 -25.31 -8.10
CA ALA A 375 -21.78 -26.14 -7.55
C ALA A 375 -23.06 -26.00 -8.39
N GLY A 376 -23.89 -27.05 -8.43
CA GLY A 376 -25.07 -27.05 -9.29
C GLY A 376 -26.03 -25.89 -9.07
N ILE A 377 -26.22 -25.45 -7.80
CA ILE A 377 -27.03 -24.29 -7.43
C ILE A 377 -26.39 -23.00 -7.96
N VAL A 378 -25.08 -22.83 -7.79
CA VAL A 378 -24.33 -21.66 -8.26
C VAL A 378 -24.40 -21.55 -9.79
N LYS A 379 -24.24 -22.69 -10.49
CA LYS A 379 -24.38 -22.76 -11.96
C LYS A 379 -25.79 -22.39 -12.43
N GLY A 380 -26.82 -22.85 -11.73
CA GLY A 380 -28.22 -22.51 -12.03
C GLY A 380 -28.47 -21.00 -11.88
N LEU A 381 -28.00 -20.39 -10.80
CA LEU A 381 -28.11 -18.96 -10.58
C LEU A 381 -27.33 -18.14 -11.63
N ALA A 382 -26.13 -18.59 -12.02
CA ALA A 382 -25.34 -17.94 -13.06
C ALA A 382 -26.09 -17.89 -14.40
N ASN A 383 -26.65 -19.03 -14.82
CA ASN A 383 -27.43 -19.12 -16.07
C ASN A 383 -28.66 -18.20 -16.07
N LEU A 384 -29.37 -18.14 -14.93
CA LEU A 384 -30.52 -17.24 -14.77
C LEU A 384 -30.11 -15.76 -14.86
N SER A 385 -29.04 -15.37 -14.15
CA SER A 385 -28.55 -14.00 -14.13
C SER A 385 -28.08 -13.53 -15.53
N VAL A 386 -27.33 -14.39 -16.23
CA VAL A 386 -26.93 -14.10 -17.63
C VAL A 386 -28.13 -13.92 -18.54
N SER A 387 -29.11 -14.85 -18.43
CA SER A 387 -30.32 -14.78 -19.27
C SER A 387 -31.15 -13.53 -18.99
N GLN A 388 -31.22 -13.06 -17.75
CA GLN A 388 -31.93 -11.83 -17.40
C GLN A 388 -31.24 -10.60 -17.99
N ARG A 389 -29.89 -10.48 -17.81
CA ARG A 389 -29.14 -9.34 -18.36
C ARG A 389 -29.25 -9.23 -19.88
N LEU A 390 -29.23 -10.35 -20.60
CA LEU A 390 -29.38 -10.37 -22.04
C LEU A 390 -30.76 -9.90 -22.51
N LYS A 391 -31.80 -10.09 -21.70
CA LYS A 391 -33.13 -9.56 -21.99
C LYS A 391 -33.22 -8.05 -21.74
N ASP A 392 -32.56 -7.59 -20.68
CA ASP A 392 -32.54 -6.18 -20.30
C ASP A 392 -31.74 -5.33 -21.31
N ASP A 393 -30.67 -5.89 -21.91
CA ASP A 393 -29.84 -5.21 -22.93
C ASP A 393 -30.50 -5.24 -24.35
N ALA A 394 -31.50 -6.09 -24.56
CA ALA A 394 -32.21 -6.23 -25.85
C ALA A 394 -33.50 -5.41 -25.95
N GLY A 395 -33.95 -4.73 -24.90
CA GLY A 395 -35.11 -3.85 -24.82
C GLY A 395 -34.73 -2.41 -24.66
#